data_a86e20322124007ab7bbd9475cc30f29
#
_entry.id   a86e20322124007ab7bbd9475cc30f29
#
_cell.length_a   1.000
_cell.length_b   1.000
_cell.length_c   1.000
_cell.angle_alpha   90.00
_cell.angle_beta   90.00
_cell.angle_gamma   90.00
#
_symmetry.space_group_name_H-M   'P 1'
#
loop_
_entity.id
_entity.type
_entity.pdbx_description
1 polymer ?
#
loop_
_entity_poly.entity_id
_entity_poly.type
_entity_poly.pdbx_seq_one_letter_code
_entity_poly.pdbx_strand_id
1 'polypeptide(L)'
;MIKMVDITKCIQTNDVHSEYEALFSVIHPILYGLAMTLKQDIVKQVGGYDKISLELFTRLYEPGDGDCGICFEYAVHDAIINKNQDVLERIDSALSKFCKIKGDTPSSILFGAEKSGQLQFIDSVMEHLTDDSILLPGTKGQPIKLKRHINGVVSAFRKPQDREKLPSSINGLWKADLFVGNTNIDKWVGTTVKINPKQLESARGLRLGIVPCRQGKNDKIYKHETKNLIVCPVPYDQSFMEIFYEGWIIIKKFILARGNMPKEIDLPSGLDRLVCKELVARKKFPILDVLEVLKNMGQPHLMYIEEAEASITSKTKETMKINKIIAPMYDL
;
A
#
# COMPACT_ATOMS: atom_id res chain seq x y z
N MET A 1 44.16 23.50 -8.31
CA MET A 1 43.02 23.64 -9.22
C MET A 1 42.16 22.40 -9.02
N ILE A 2 41.22 22.44 -8.07
CA ILE A 2 40.31 21.32 -7.73
C ILE A 2 39.21 21.35 -8.78
N LYS A 3 39.07 20.25 -9.52
CA LYS A 3 38.08 20.12 -10.60
C LYS A 3 36.66 20.23 -10.04
N MET A 4 35.99 21.36 -10.30
CA MET A 4 34.57 21.60 -10.02
C MET A 4 33.62 20.68 -10.80
N VAL A 5 34.14 19.79 -11.63
CA VAL A 5 33.34 18.89 -12.50
C VAL A 5 32.71 17.73 -11.74
N ASP A 6 33.28 17.36 -10.57
CA ASP A 6 32.79 16.16 -9.85
C ASP A 6 31.57 16.42 -8.95
N ILE A 7 31.36 17.67 -8.51
CA ILE A 7 30.22 18.01 -7.63
C ILE A 7 28.90 17.99 -8.40
N THR A 8 28.91 18.47 -9.64
CA THR A 8 27.68 18.49 -10.49
C THR A 8 27.27 17.08 -10.92
N LYS A 9 28.23 16.20 -11.19
CA LYS A 9 27.94 14.79 -11.47
C LYS A 9 27.41 14.03 -10.25
N CYS A 10 27.93 14.29 -9.05
CA CYS A 10 27.42 13.67 -7.83
C CYS A 10 25.99 14.11 -7.51
N ILE A 11 25.63 15.37 -7.75
CA ILE A 11 24.28 15.88 -7.53
C ILE A 11 23.29 15.23 -8.49
N GLN A 12 23.63 15.13 -9.79
CA GLN A 12 22.76 14.48 -10.77
C GLN A 12 22.61 12.97 -10.54
N THR A 13 23.64 12.28 -10.10
CA THR A 13 23.55 10.85 -9.79
C THR A 13 22.73 10.59 -8.52
N ASN A 14 22.78 11.48 -7.53
CA ASN A 14 21.96 11.34 -6.31
C ASN A 14 20.47 11.56 -6.59
N ASP A 15 20.10 12.51 -7.46
CA ASP A 15 18.70 12.77 -7.80
C ASP A 15 18.08 11.60 -8.57
N VAL A 16 18.80 11.07 -9.59
CA VAL A 16 18.35 9.87 -10.34
C VAL A 16 18.27 8.65 -9.42
N HIS A 17 19.15 8.51 -8.44
CA HIS A 17 19.13 7.39 -7.51
C HIS A 17 17.91 7.47 -6.58
N SER A 18 17.59 8.65 -6.06
CA SER A 18 16.43 8.85 -5.19
C SER A 18 15.09 8.62 -5.90
N GLU A 19 14.94 9.05 -7.15
CA GLU A 19 13.75 8.77 -7.96
C GLU A 19 13.61 7.27 -8.27
N TYR A 20 14.71 6.61 -8.55
CA TYR A 20 14.75 5.17 -8.79
C TYR A 20 14.32 4.36 -7.56
N GLU A 21 14.86 4.71 -6.38
CA GLU A 21 14.48 4.11 -5.11
C GLU A 21 13.01 4.36 -4.77
N ALA A 22 12.53 5.59 -5.00
CA ALA A 22 11.14 5.95 -4.79
C ALA A 22 10.19 5.12 -5.66
N LEU A 23 10.55 4.83 -6.92
CA LEU A 23 9.77 3.94 -7.76
C LEU A 23 9.73 2.52 -7.22
N PHE A 24 10.84 1.96 -6.73
CA PHE A 24 10.83 0.63 -6.14
C PHE A 24 10.01 0.55 -4.87
N SER A 25 9.89 1.62 -4.09
CA SER A 25 9.04 1.68 -2.92
C SER A 25 7.55 1.44 -3.22
N VAL A 26 7.11 1.72 -4.45
CA VAL A 26 5.74 1.44 -4.91
C VAL A 26 5.64 0.21 -5.82
N ILE A 27 6.69 -0.12 -6.58
CA ILE A 27 6.73 -1.32 -7.43
C ILE A 27 6.57 -2.59 -6.58
N HIS A 28 7.27 -2.67 -5.44
CA HIS A 28 7.13 -3.79 -4.51
C HIS A 28 5.69 -4.03 -4.08
N PRO A 29 4.98 -3.09 -3.40
CA PRO A 29 3.62 -3.35 -2.95
C PRO A 29 2.62 -3.53 -4.10
N ILE A 30 2.82 -2.90 -5.25
CA ILE A 30 1.99 -3.11 -6.44
C ILE A 30 2.11 -4.57 -6.91
N LEU A 31 3.33 -5.05 -7.13
CA LEU A 31 3.56 -6.42 -7.59
C LEU A 31 3.12 -7.44 -6.53
N TYR A 32 3.35 -7.14 -5.25
CA TYR A 32 2.92 -7.96 -4.13
C TYR A 32 1.40 -8.11 -4.11
N GLY A 33 0.66 -7.00 -4.18
CA GLY A 33 -0.80 -7.01 -4.23
C GLY A 33 -1.34 -7.87 -5.37
N LEU A 34 -0.79 -7.71 -6.58
CA LEU A 34 -1.19 -8.51 -7.74
C LEU A 34 -0.85 -9.99 -7.58
N ALA A 35 0.34 -10.32 -7.07
CA ALA A 35 0.74 -11.71 -6.84
C ALA A 35 -0.22 -12.40 -5.87
N MET A 36 -0.66 -11.70 -4.84
CA MET A 36 -1.57 -12.23 -3.83
C MET A 36 -3.02 -12.37 -4.32
N THR A 37 -3.37 -11.81 -5.46
CA THR A 37 -4.70 -12.01 -6.10
C THR A 37 -4.78 -13.26 -6.97
N LEU A 38 -3.67 -13.96 -7.21
CA LEU A 38 -3.70 -15.22 -7.97
C LEU A 38 -4.65 -16.22 -7.32
N LYS A 39 -5.42 -16.91 -8.16
CA LYS A 39 -6.35 -17.94 -7.70
C LYS A 39 -5.61 -19.08 -7.00
N GLN A 40 -6.07 -19.46 -5.82
CA GLN A 40 -5.42 -20.46 -4.98
C GLN A 40 -5.30 -21.86 -5.62
N ASP A 41 -6.23 -22.22 -6.48
CA ASP A 41 -6.16 -23.45 -7.26
C ASP A 41 -4.99 -23.44 -8.25
N ILE A 42 -4.76 -22.29 -8.92
CA ILE A 42 -3.59 -22.10 -9.80
C ILE A 42 -2.29 -22.19 -9.00
N VAL A 43 -2.21 -21.50 -7.87
CA VAL A 43 -1.03 -21.54 -7.00
C VAL A 43 -0.73 -22.96 -6.54
N LYS A 44 -1.76 -23.72 -6.15
CA LYS A 44 -1.62 -25.13 -5.74
C LYS A 44 -1.20 -26.03 -6.90
N GLN A 45 -1.75 -25.85 -8.10
CA GLN A 45 -1.39 -26.62 -9.30
C GLN A 45 0.09 -26.45 -9.68
N VAL A 46 0.64 -25.25 -9.49
CA VAL A 46 2.05 -24.97 -9.76
C VAL A 46 2.96 -25.47 -8.63
N GLY A 47 2.42 -25.74 -7.45
CA GLY A 47 3.17 -26.26 -6.29
C GLY A 47 3.56 -25.20 -5.27
N GLY A 48 2.93 -24.01 -5.29
CA GLY A 48 3.17 -22.91 -4.36
C GLY A 48 3.83 -21.69 -5.00
N TYR A 49 3.84 -20.57 -4.27
CA TYR A 49 4.41 -19.30 -4.77
C TYR A 49 5.91 -19.37 -5.04
N ASP A 50 6.64 -20.22 -4.33
CA ASP A 50 8.07 -20.49 -4.52
C ASP A 50 8.39 -21.17 -5.86
N LYS A 51 7.40 -21.74 -6.53
CA LYS A 51 7.50 -22.32 -7.87
C LYS A 51 7.01 -21.37 -8.99
N ILE A 52 6.43 -20.24 -8.63
CA ILE A 52 5.95 -19.27 -9.61
C ILE A 52 7.07 -18.25 -9.86
N SER A 53 7.74 -18.36 -11.01
CA SER A 53 8.68 -17.30 -11.44
C SER A 53 7.93 -16.02 -11.80
N LEU A 54 8.61 -14.87 -11.77
CA LEU A 54 8.02 -13.60 -12.18
C LEU A 54 7.50 -13.65 -13.65
N GLU A 55 8.19 -14.35 -14.56
CA GLU A 55 7.70 -14.58 -15.91
C GLU A 55 6.44 -15.43 -15.94
N LEU A 56 6.40 -16.52 -15.18
CA LEU A 56 5.23 -17.37 -15.08
C LEU A 56 4.05 -16.61 -14.48
N PHE A 57 4.29 -15.81 -13.44
CA PHE A 57 3.28 -14.93 -12.86
C PHE A 57 2.61 -14.05 -13.94
N THR A 58 3.39 -13.37 -14.81
CA THR A 58 2.81 -12.52 -15.85
C THR A 58 1.97 -13.26 -16.90
N ARG A 59 2.11 -14.59 -16.98
CA ARG A 59 1.30 -15.43 -17.86
C ARG A 59 0.05 -15.99 -17.17
N LEU A 60 0.14 -16.23 -15.87
CA LEU A 60 -0.96 -16.74 -15.04
C LEU A 60 -1.91 -15.63 -14.61
N TYR A 61 -1.40 -14.40 -14.54
CA TYR A 61 -2.17 -13.26 -14.08
C TYR A 61 -3.09 -12.73 -15.19
N GLU A 62 -4.37 -12.65 -14.85
CA GLU A 62 -5.40 -12.08 -15.73
C GLU A 62 -5.75 -10.67 -15.22
N PRO A 63 -5.37 -9.59 -15.96
CA PRO A 63 -5.68 -8.23 -15.57
C PRO A 63 -7.17 -8.00 -15.39
N GLY A 64 -7.54 -7.31 -14.31
CA GLY A 64 -8.91 -6.94 -13.97
C GLY A 64 -9.10 -5.46 -13.68
N ASP A 65 -10.33 -4.97 -13.75
CA ASP A 65 -10.65 -3.54 -13.51
C ASP A 65 -10.38 -3.11 -12.06
N GLY A 66 -10.34 -4.05 -11.12
CA GLY A 66 -10.08 -3.78 -9.70
C GLY A 66 -8.60 -3.71 -9.31
N ASP A 67 -7.69 -4.05 -10.21
CA ASP A 67 -6.26 -4.25 -9.92
C ASP A 67 -5.59 -3.01 -9.34
N CYS A 68 -5.82 -1.85 -9.93
CA CYS A 68 -5.28 -0.59 -9.44
C CYS A 68 -5.72 -0.30 -7.99
N GLY A 69 -6.97 -0.64 -7.65
CA GLY A 69 -7.50 -0.49 -6.30
C GLY A 69 -6.77 -1.38 -5.29
N ILE A 70 -6.55 -2.65 -5.66
CA ILE A 70 -5.80 -3.60 -4.82
C ILE A 70 -4.35 -3.12 -4.65
N CYS A 71 -3.70 -2.73 -5.73
CA CYS A 71 -2.34 -2.18 -5.67
C CYS A 71 -2.26 -0.94 -4.78
N PHE A 72 -3.28 -0.09 -4.80
CA PHE A 72 -3.34 1.09 -3.96
C PHE A 72 -3.51 0.74 -2.47
N GLU A 73 -4.30 -0.30 -2.13
CA GLU A 73 -4.43 -0.81 -0.77
C GLU A 73 -3.05 -1.23 -0.21
N TYR A 74 -2.27 -1.98 -0.99
CA TYR A 74 -0.92 -2.41 -0.61
C TYR A 74 0.08 -1.26 -0.56
N ALA A 75 0.03 -0.34 -1.52
CA ALA A 75 0.93 0.81 -1.55
C ALA A 75 0.70 1.76 -0.36
N VAL A 76 -0.54 1.99 0.05
CA VAL A 76 -0.87 2.78 1.25
C VAL A 76 -0.38 2.07 2.51
N HIS A 77 -0.54 0.74 2.60
CA HIS A 77 0.00 -0.02 3.72
C HIS A 77 1.52 0.15 3.84
N ASP A 78 2.25 -0.11 2.76
CA ASP A 78 3.70 0.04 2.73
C ASP A 78 4.14 1.49 3.02
N ALA A 79 3.44 2.48 2.48
CA ALA A 79 3.72 3.88 2.73
C ALA A 79 3.61 4.26 4.22
N ILE A 80 2.66 3.68 4.95
CA ILE A 80 2.54 3.90 6.40
C ILE A 80 3.71 3.22 7.13
N ILE A 81 4.02 1.96 6.81
CA ILE A 81 5.09 1.20 7.46
C ILE A 81 6.46 1.85 7.20
N ASN A 82 6.70 2.30 5.97
CA ASN A 82 7.97 2.90 5.55
C ASN A 82 8.04 4.41 5.81
N LYS A 83 7.08 4.94 6.58
CA LYS A 83 7.06 6.34 7.02
C LYS A 83 7.07 7.35 5.86
N ASN A 84 6.38 7.05 4.75
CA ASN A 84 6.19 8.02 3.69
C ASN A 84 5.45 9.24 4.23
N GLN A 85 6.06 10.42 4.15
CA GLN A 85 5.56 11.61 4.81
C GLN A 85 4.20 12.06 4.29
N ASP A 86 3.95 11.99 2.97
CA ASP A 86 2.69 12.44 2.37
C ASP A 86 1.49 11.66 2.92
N VAL A 87 1.66 10.35 3.12
CA VAL A 87 0.61 9.47 3.66
C VAL A 87 0.57 9.55 5.18
N LEU A 88 1.73 9.49 5.82
CA LEU A 88 1.85 9.39 7.28
C LEU A 88 1.29 10.62 7.99
N GLU A 89 1.62 11.83 7.54
CA GLU A 89 1.12 13.08 8.13
C GLU A 89 -0.43 13.16 8.08
N ARG A 90 -1.03 12.66 7.01
CA ARG A 90 -2.48 12.61 6.87
C ARG A 90 -3.11 11.57 7.79
N ILE A 91 -2.52 10.40 7.87
CA ILE A 91 -2.98 9.34 8.77
C ILE A 91 -2.86 9.78 10.23
N ASP A 92 -1.72 10.31 10.64
CA ASP A 92 -1.54 10.83 11.99
C ASP A 92 -2.55 11.94 12.32
N SER A 93 -2.75 12.88 11.40
CA SER A 93 -3.77 13.92 11.56
C SER A 93 -5.18 13.35 11.69
N ALA A 94 -5.53 12.29 10.94
CA ALA A 94 -6.83 11.63 11.04
C ALA A 94 -7.00 10.92 12.39
N LEU A 95 -5.98 10.17 12.82
CA LEU A 95 -5.97 9.44 14.08
C LEU A 95 -6.04 10.38 15.28
N SER A 96 -5.22 11.42 15.30
CA SER A 96 -5.15 12.35 16.43
C SER A 96 -6.41 13.21 16.56
N LYS A 97 -6.89 13.81 15.47
CA LYS A 97 -8.04 14.75 15.50
C LYS A 97 -9.38 14.05 15.65
N PHE A 98 -9.59 12.94 14.96
CA PHE A 98 -10.91 12.33 14.87
C PHE A 98 -11.05 11.02 15.66
N CYS A 99 -9.96 10.27 15.83
CA CYS A 99 -9.97 9.01 16.57
C CYS A 99 -9.48 9.15 18.00
N LYS A 100 -8.92 10.30 18.38
CA LYS A 100 -8.29 10.54 19.70
C LYS A 100 -7.19 9.53 20.03
N ILE A 101 -6.52 9.04 19.00
CA ILE A 101 -5.31 8.24 19.12
C ILE A 101 -4.15 9.22 18.96
N LYS A 102 -3.47 9.51 20.06
CA LYS A 102 -2.27 10.36 20.10
C LYS A 102 -1.14 9.46 20.56
N GLY A 103 -0.26 9.11 19.70
CA GLY A 103 0.89 8.26 19.99
C GLY A 103 2.04 8.64 19.09
N ASP A 104 3.02 7.79 19.07
CA ASP A 104 4.14 7.88 18.16
C ASP A 104 3.69 7.61 16.72
N THR A 105 4.59 7.19 15.88
CA THR A 105 4.33 6.91 14.46
C THR A 105 3.17 5.94 14.27
N PRO A 106 2.17 6.26 13.44
CA PRO A 106 1.12 5.33 13.05
C PRO A 106 1.67 4.03 12.45
N SER A 107 0.97 2.95 12.68
CA SER A 107 1.25 1.64 12.10
C SER A 107 0.05 1.13 11.31
N SER A 108 0.30 0.21 10.40
CA SER A 108 -0.71 -0.40 9.54
C SER A 108 -0.61 -1.91 9.55
N ILE A 109 -1.75 -2.57 9.59
CA ILE A 109 -1.89 -4.02 9.48
C ILE A 109 -2.70 -4.30 8.21
N LEU A 110 -2.14 -5.06 7.29
CA LEU A 110 -2.80 -5.44 6.05
C LEU A 110 -3.81 -6.55 6.33
N PHE A 111 -5.07 -6.30 6.03
CA PHE A 111 -6.17 -7.24 6.25
C PHE A 111 -6.86 -7.66 4.94
N GLY A 112 -6.27 -7.35 3.80
CA GLY A 112 -6.84 -7.57 2.48
C GLY A 112 -6.96 -9.04 2.03
N ALA A 113 -6.62 -10.01 2.88
CA ALA A 113 -6.67 -11.45 2.59
C ALA A 113 -8.07 -11.98 2.21
N GLU A 114 -9.09 -11.19 2.44
CA GLU A 114 -10.49 -11.50 2.18
C GLU A 114 -10.78 -11.90 0.74
N LYS A 115 -10.18 -11.17 -0.20
CA LYS A 115 -10.48 -11.33 -1.63
C LYS A 115 -9.71 -12.49 -2.27
N SER A 116 -8.57 -12.84 -1.72
CA SER A 116 -7.68 -13.86 -2.26
C SER A 116 -7.80 -15.22 -1.56
N GLY A 117 -8.50 -15.27 -0.42
CA GLY A 117 -8.59 -16.48 0.41
C GLY A 117 -7.27 -16.86 1.10
N GLN A 118 -6.32 -15.92 1.18
CA GLN A 118 -5.00 -16.15 1.74
C GLN A 118 -4.98 -15.88 3.24
N LEU A 119 -5.23 -16.89 4.02
CA LEU A 119 -5.27 -16.84 5.48
C LEU A 119 -3.91 -16.52 6.12
N GLN A 120 -2.81 -16.74 5.41
CA GLN A 120 -1.47 -16.44 5.90
C GLN A 120 -1.26 -14.97 6.26
N PHE A 121 -1.98 -14.03 5.61
CA PHE A 121 -1.94 -12.61 5.98
C PHE A 121 -2.64 -12.32 7.29
N ILE A 122 -3.65 -13.10 7.61
CA ILE A 122 -4.38 -12.95 8.88
C ILE A 122 -3.50 -13.45 10.03
N ASP A 123 -2.70 -14.48 9.81
CA ASP A 123 -1.77 -14.97 10.81
C ASP A 123 -0.68 -13.91 11.12
N SER A 124 -0.15 -13.23 10.10
CA SER A 124 0.80 -12.13 10.30
C SER A 124 0.19 -10.93 11.05
N VAL A 125 -1.11 -10.66 10.87
CA VAL A 125 -1.85 -9.67 11.65
C VAL A 125 -1.83 -10.00 13.13
N MET A 126 -1.94 -11.28 13.50
CA MET A 126 -1.96 -11.72 14.89
C MET A 126 -0.65 -11.48 15.63
N GLU A 127 0.48 -11.47 14.93
CA GLU A 127 1.80 -11.20 15.51
C GLU A 127 1.95 -9.74 15.98
N HIS A 128 1.26 -8.80 15.32
CA HIS A 128 1.29 -7.38 15.64
C HIS A 128 0.27 -6.96 16.71
N LEU A 129 -0.60 -7.86 17.15
CA LEU A 129 -1.65 -7.59 18.10
C LEU A 129 -1.41 -8.27 19.45
N THR A 130 -1.66 -7.52 20.53
CA THR A 130 -1.70 -8.06 21.88
C THR A 130 -3.14 -8.46 22.26
N ASP A 131 -3.30 -9.12 23.39
CA ASP A 131 -4.65 -9.45 23.91
C ASP A 131 -5.42 -8.20 24.34
N ASP A 132 -4.71 -7.08 24.51
CA ASP A 132 -5.28 -5.80 24.88
C ASP A 132 -5.59 -4.89 23.69
N SER A 133 -5.19 -5.27 22.49
CA SER A 133 -5.45 -4.50 21.26
C SER A 133 -6.92 -4.14 21.10
N ILE A 134 -7.22 -2.85 21.00
CA ILE A 134 -8.59 -2.31 20.97
C ILE A 134 -8.91 -1.79 19.58
N LEU A 135 -10.03 -2.24 19.01
CA LEU A 135 -10.63 -1.64 17.83
C LEU A 135 -11.67 -0.59 18.26
N LEU A 136 -11.56 0.61 17.70
CA LEU A 136 -12.48 1.69 17.97
C LEU A 136 -13.83 1.49 17.25
N PRO A 137 -14.97 1.49 17.97
CA PRO A 137 -16.28 1.21 17.39
C PRO A 137 -16.97 2.45 16.80
N GLY A 138 -16.46 3.65 17.04
CA GLY A 138 -17.11 4.93 16.74
C GLY A 138 -17.91 5.50 17.92
N THR A 139 -18.90 6.34 17.64
CA THR A 139 -19.50 7.23 18.66
C THR A 139 -20.42 6.57 19.69
N LYS A 140 -20.93 5.37 19.43
CA LYS A 140 -21.97 4.74 20.29
C LYS A 140 -21.67 3.31 20.72
N GLY A 141 -20.44 2.82 20.49
CA GLY A 141 -20.11 1.43 20.81
C GLY A 141 -19.06 1.31 21.91
N GLN A 142 -19.03 0.17 22.57
CA GLN A 142 -17.92 -0.22 23.43
C GLN A 142 -16.72 -0.63 22.56
N PRO A 143 -15.48 -0.26 22.96
CA PRO A 143 -14.28 -0.77 22.32
C PRO A 143 -14.27 -2.31 22.35
N ILE A 144 -13.80 -2.92 21.27
CA ILE A 144 -13.74 -4.38 21.18
C ILE A 144 -12.29 -4.86 21.12
N LYS A 145 -12.02 -6.01 21.68
CA LYS A 145 -10.72 -6.67 21.65
C LYS A 145 -10.45 -7.18 20.23
N LEU A 146 -9.54 -6.52 19.50
CA LEU A 146 -9.33 -6.76 18.08
C LEU A 146 -8.84 -8.19 17.82
N LYS A 147 -7.81 -8.65 18.53
CA LYS A 147 -7.21 -9.98 18.37
C LYS A 147 -8.25 -11.10 18.51
N ARG A 148 -9.09 -11.01 19.56
CA ARG A 148 -10.17 -12.00 19.80
C ARG A 148 -11.17 -12.05 18.64
N HIS A 149 -11.51 -10.89 18.08
CA HIS A 149 -12.50 -10.82 17.01
C HIS A 149 -11.91 -11.23 15.66
N ILE A 150 -10.63 -10.98 15.41
CA ILE A 150 -9.94 -11.47 14.21
C ILE A 150 -10.00 -13.00 14.14
N ASN A 151 -9.80 -13.71 15.23
CA ASN A 151 -9.97 -15.17 15.27
C ASN A 151 -11.37 -15.62 14.83
N GLY A 152 -12.41 -14.91 15.27
CA GLY A 152 -13.78 -15.17 14.82
C GLY A 152 -13.96 -14.90 13.32
N VAL A 153 -13.36 -13.83 12.81
CA VAL A 153 -13.39 -13.50 11.37
C VAL A 153 -12.64 -14.55 10.56
N VAL A 154 -11.45 -14.97 10.99
CA VAL A 154 -10.67 -16.06 10.35
C VAL A 154 -11.48 -17.36 10.29
N SER A 155 -12.14 -17.73 11.38
CA SER A 155 -13.02 -18.90 11.42
C SER A 155 -14.16 -18.78 10.40
N ALA A 156 -14.78 -17.60 10.32
CA ALA A 156 -15.87 -17.33 9.38
C ALA A 156 -15.43 -17.33 7.90
N PHE A 157 -14.15 -17.06 7.61
CA PHE A 157 -13.59 -17.24 6.28
C PHE A 157 -13.49 -18.74 5.92
N ARG A 158 -13.01 -19.53 6.87
CA ARG A 158 -12.86 -20.98 6.68
C ARG A 158 -14.22 -21.69 6.56
N LYS A 159 -15.25 -21.17 7.25
CA LYS A 159 -16.60 -21.74 7.30
C LYS A 159 -17.64 -20.64 7.08
N PRO A 160 -18.17 -20.50 5.85
CA PRO A 160 -19.14 -19.43 5.54
C PRO A 160 -20.36 -19.39 6.48
N GLN A 161 -20.79 -20.53 7.00
CA GLN A 161 -21.91 -20.64 7.97
C GLN A 161 -21.61 -19.92 9.31
N ASP A 162 -20.32 -19.74 9.65
CA ASP A 162 -19.93 -19.01 10.87
C ASP A 162 -20.05 -17.49 10.70
N ARG A 163 -20.27 -17.00 9.47
CA ARG A 163 -20.46 -15.56 9.20
C ARG A 163 -21.68 -14.99 9.88
N GLU A 164 -22.75 -15.77 9.92
CA GLU A 164 -24.00 -15.37 10.58
C GLU A 164 -23.86 -15.30 12.10
N LYS A 165 -22.90 -16.02 12.66
CA LYS A 165 -22.60 -16.04 14.10
C LYS A 165 -21.72 -14.86 14.56
N LEU A 166 -21.15 -14.09 13.60
CA LEU A 166 -20.35 -12.95 13.96
C LEU A 166 -21.19 -11.86 14.60
N PRO A 167 -20.79 -11.32 15.77
CA PRO A 167 -21.47 -10.20 16.38
C PRO A 167 -21.62 -9.03 15.42
N SER A 168 -22.74 -8.33 15.49
CA SER A 168 -23.01 -7.19 14.61
C SER A 168 -21.94 -6.08 14.69
N SER A 169 -21.25 -5.98 15.84
CA SER A 169 -20.14 -5.04 16.07
C SER A 169 -18.93 -5.32 15.18
N ILE A 170 -18.70 -6.55 14.79
CA ILE A 170 -17.57 -6.98 13.94
C ILE A 170 -17.98 -7.38 12.53
N ASN A 171 -19.28 -7.42 12.24
CA ASN A 171 -19.81 -7.79 10.93
C ASN A 171 -19.29 -6.90 9.77
N GLY A 172 -18.73 -5.73 10.08
CA GLY A 172 -18.07 -4.87 9.10
C GLY A 172 -16.54 -5.04 9.03
N LEU A 173 -15.92 -5.84 9.92
CA LEU A 173 -14.45 -5.94 9.98
C LEU A 173 -13.85 -6.51 8.71
N TRP A 174 -14.47 -7.52 8.15
CA TRP A 174 -14.00 -8.13 6.91
C TRP A 174 -14.04 -7.21 5.69
N LYS A 175 -14.77 -6.09 5.77
CA LYS A 175 -14.75 -5.03 4.76
C LYS A 175 -13.59 -4.06 4.96
N ALA A 176 -12.80 -4.20 6.01
CA ALA A 176 -11.58 -3.43 6.17
C ALA A 176 -10.52 -3.97 5.21
N ASP A 177 -9.80 -3.07 4.59
CA ASP A 177 -8.63 -3.41 3.80
C ASP A 177 -7.39 -3.40 4.72
N LEU A 178 -7.35 -2.46 5.68
CA LEU A 178 -6.29 -2.30 6.67
C LEU A 178 -6.86 -2.11 8.07
N PHE A 179 -6.05 -2.34 9.10
CA PHE A 179 -6.20 -1.73 10.41
C PHE A 179 -5.07 -0.73 10.61
N VAL A 180 -5.42 0.53 10.84
CA VAL A 180 -4.45 1.60 11.09
C VAL A 180 -4.58 2.07 12.53
N GLY A 181 -3.47 2.27 13.20
CA GLY A 181 -3.48 2.63 14.60
C GLY A 181 -2.08 2.91 15.14
N ASN A 182 -1.93 2.74 16.45
CA ASN A 182 -0.66 2.95 17.12
C ASN A 182 -0.38 1.78 18.07
N THR A 183 0.76 1.14 17.90
CA THR A 183 1.18 -0.03 18.67
C THR A 183 1.44 0.29 20.15
N ASN A 184 1.94 1.49 20.48
CA ASN A 184 2.23 1.87 21.86
C ASN A 184 0.95 2.09 22.68
N ILE A 185 -0.10 2.61 22.04
CA ILE A 185 -1.41 2.83 22.68
C ILE A 185 -2.32 1.61 22.46
N ASP A 186 -1.95 0.76 21.53
CA ASP A 186 -2.65 -0.46 21.13
C ASP A 186 -4.13 -0.23 20.75
N LYS A 187 -4.37 0.87 20.02
CA LYS A 187 -5.67 1.28 19.51
C LYS A 187 -5.66 1.33 18.00
N TRP A 188 -6.68 0.74 17.40
CA TRP A 188 -6.79 0.50 15.98
C TRP A 188 -8.12 0.96 15.40
N VAL A 189 -8.11 1.35 14.14
CA VAL A 189 -9.30 1.75 13.36
C VAL A 189 -9.36 0.92 12.10
N GLY A 190 -10.51 0.35 11.81
CA GLY A 190 -10.73 -0.32 10.53
C GLY A 190 -10.67 0.69 9.39
N THR A 191 -9.85 0.42 8.38
CA THR A 191 -9.55 1.32 7.29
C THR A 191 -9.95 0.70 5.97
N THR A 192 -10.53 1.49 5.09
CA THR A 192 -10.81 1.13 3.70
C THR A 192 -10.06 2.08 2.77
N VAL A 193 -9.45 1.52 1.74
CA VAL A 193 -8.64 2.26 0.77
C VAL A 193 -9.29 2.09 -0.60
N LYS A 194 -9.65 3.17 -1.26
CA LYS A 194 -10.35 3.13 -2.55
C LYS A 194 -9.80 4.19 -3.49
N ILE A 195 -9.52 3.79 -4.72
CA ILE A 195 -9.14 4.72 -5.80
C ILE A 195 -10.33 5.62 -6.18
N ASN A 196 -11.54 5.05 -6.16
CA ASN A 196 -12.75 5.81 -6.45
C ASN A 196 -13.46 6.19 -5.15
N PRO A 197 -13.54 7.47 -4.80
CA PRO A 197 -14.19 7.95 -3.58
C PRO A 197 -15.66 7.53 -3.44
N LYS A 198 -16.35 7.34 -4.57
CA LYS A 198 -17.77 6.89 -4.58
C LYS A 198 -17.94 5.47 -4.05
N GLN A 199 -16.86 4.69 -4.00
CA GLN A 199 -16.85 3.32 -3.45
C GLN A 199 -16.62 3.30 -1.94
N LEU A 200 -16.43 4.46 -1.28
CA LEU A 200 -16.32 4.52 0.17
C LEU A 200 -17.64 4.13 0.83
N GLU A 201 -17.60 3.03 1.55
CA GLU A 201 -18.73 2.53 2.32
C GLU A 201 -18.54 2.80 3.80
N SER A 202 -19.64 3.16 4.46
CA SER A 202 -19.68 3.15 5.92
C SER A 202 -19.83 1.72 6.43
N ALA A 203 -19.25 1.46 7.59
CA ALA A 203 -19.44 0.21 8.33
C ALA A 203 -20.11 0.48 9.68
N ARG A 204 -20.53 -0.58 10.37
CA ARG A 204 -21.12 -0.44 11.72
C ARG A 204 -20.13 0.04 12.78
N GLY A 205 -18.83 -0.07 12.56
CA GLY A 205 -17.76 0.51 13.40
C GLY A 205 -17.23 1.82 12.83
N LEU A 206 -16.30 2.44 13.54
CA LEU A 206 -15.55 3.56 13.02
C LEU A 206 -14.70 3.09 11.81
N ARG A 207 -14.74 3.85 10.76
CA ARG A 207 -14.00 3.56 9.52
C ARG A 207 -13.18 4.78 9.12
N LEU A 208 -11.92 4.54 8.79
CA LEU A 208 -11.09 5.50 8.08
C LEU A 208 -11.16 5.16 6.59
N GLY A 209 -11.51 6.11 5.74
CA GLY A 209 -11.55 5.97 4.29
C GLY A 209 -10.41 6.75 3.66
N ILE A 210 -9.47 6.06 3.01
CA ILE A 210 -8.35 6.67 2.30
C ILE A 210 -8.67 6.68 0.82
N VAL A 211 -8.61 7.86 0.21
CA VAL A 211 -8.98 8.07 -1.20
C VAL A 211 -8.09 9.12 -1.83
N PRO A 212 -7.81 9.04 -3.15
CA PRO A 212 -7.15 10.12 -3.85
C PRO A 212 -8.05 11.34 -3.95
N CYS A 213 -7.44 12.52 -3.95
CA CYS A 213 -8.11 13.78 -4.21
C CYS A 213 -7.18 14.73 -4.97
N ARG A 214 -7.68 15.90 -5.37
CA ARG A 214 -6.87 16.98 -5.92
C ARG A 214 -6.39 17.89 -4.80
N GLN A 215 -5.13 18.31 -4.83
CA GLN A 215 -4.59 19.25 -3.86
C GLN A 215 -5.36 20.58 -3.91
N GLY A 216 -5.71 21.09 -2.72
CA GLY A 216 -6.48 22.32 -2.61
C GLY A 216 -7.99 22.19 -2.91
N LYS A 217 -8.45 21.00 -3.36
CA LYS A 217 -9.86 20.74 -3.62
C LYS A 217 -10.32 19.52 -2.80
N ASN A 218 -11.06 19.77 -1.73
CA ASN A 218 -11.55 18.72 -0.82
C ASN A 218 -10.44 17.82 -0.23
N ASP A 219 -9.25 18.37 -0.06
CA ASP A 219 -8.10 17.67 0.46
C ASP A 219 -8.02 17.64 1.99
N LYS A 220 -8.99 18.26 2.68
CA LYS A 220 -9.07 18.28 4.12
C LYS A 220 -9.66 16.99 4.66
N ILE A 221 -9.06 16.46 5.72
CA ILE A 221 -9.61 15.33 6.44
C ILE A 221 -10.89 15.77 7.14
N TYR A 222 -11.96 15.01 6.98
CA TYR A 222 -13.25 15.30 7.61
C TYR A 222 -13.96 14.05 8.10
N LYS A 223 -14.85 14.24 9.08
CA LYS A 223 -15.77 13.18 9.51
C LYS A 223 -17.09 13.36 8.78
N HIS A 224 -17.58 12.30 8.18
CA HIS A 224 -18.89 12.30 7.53
C HIS A 224 -19.99 12.54 8.57
N GLU A 225 -20.93 13.42 8.28
CA GLU A 225 -21.94 13.84 9.26
C GLU A 225 -22.86 12.72 9.74
N THR A 226 -23.30 11.85 8.83
CA THR A 226 -24.29 10.79 9.09
C THR A 226 -23.68 9.39 9.20
N LYS A 227 -22.40 9.22 8.88
CA LYS A 227 -21.73 7.93 8.86
C LYS A 227 -20.58 7.89 9.86
N ASN A 228 -20.30 6.73 10.42
CA ASN A 228 -19.10 6.50 11.22
C ASN A 228 -17.84 6.39 10.29
N LEU A 229 -17.68 7.36 9.43
CA LEU A 229 -16.63 7.41 8.42
C LEU A 229 -15.83 8.69 8.57
N ILE A 230 -14.53 8.56 8.65
CA ILE A 230 -13.55 9.63 8.55
C ILE A 230 -12.94 9.52 7.16
N VAL A 231 -13.05 10.54 6.36
CA VAL A 231 -12.44 10.58 5.02
C VAL A 231 -11.09 11.25 5.13
N CYS A 232 -10.06 10.53 4.68
CA CYS A 232 -8.66 10.94 4.65
C CYS A 232 -8.21 11.04 3.18
N PRO A 233 -8.34 12.20 2.55
CA PRO A 233 -7.92 12.38 1.18
C PRO A 233 -6.40 12.42 1.05
N VAL A 234 -5.85 11.76 0.01
CA VAL A 234 -4.44 11.81 -0.38
C VAL A 234 -4.34 12.47 -1.75
N PRO A 235 -3.72 13.66 -1.86
CA PRO A 235 -3.64 14.36 -3.14
C PRO A 235 -2.89 13.56 -4.20
N TYR A 236 -3.53 13.38 -5.37
CA TYR A 236 -2.93 12.65 -6.49
C TYR A 236 -1.90 13.50 -7.26
N ASP A 237 -1.83 14.80 -6.99
CA ASP A 237 -0.82 15.74 -7.45
C ASP A 237 0.30 15.97 -6.40
N GLN A 238 0.51 15.01 -5.52
CA GLN A 238 1.66 14.90 -4.59
C GLN A 238 2.52 13.68 -4.90
N SER A 239 3.77 13.71 -4.42
CA SER A 239 4.82 12.73 -4.77
C SER A 239 4.38 11.28 -4.63
N PHE A 240 3.73 10.90 -3.52
CA PHE A 240 3.32 9.51 -3.31
C PHE A 240 2.38 8.99 -4.41
N MET A 241 1.36 9.76 -4.74
CA MET A 241 0.36 9.33 -5.73
C MET A 241 0.92 9.35 -7.15
N GLU A 242 1.77 10.32 -7.48
CA GLU A 242 2.43 10.38 -8.78
C GLU A 242 3.31 9.15 -9.00
N ILE A 243 4.16 8.82 -8.02
CA ILE A 243 5.03 7.63 -8.07
C ILE A 243 4.19 6.35 -8.11
N PHE A 244 3.10 6.27 -7.34
CA PHE A 244 2.21 5.13 -7.36
C PHE A 244 1.63 4.88 -8.76
N TYR A 245 1.12 5.92 -9.43
CA TYR A 245 0.56 5.75 -10.77
C TYR A 245 1.64 5.41 -11.81
N GLU A 246 2.83 5.98 -11.70
CA GLU A 246 3.96 5.63 -12.54
C GLU A 246 4.35 4.16 -12.36
N GLY A 247 4.52 3.72 -11.12
CA GLY A 247 4.77 2.32 -10.78
C GLY A 247 3.69 1.38 -11.29
N TRP A 248 2.42 1.78 -11.16
CA TRP A 248 1.29 1.02 -11.70
C TRP A 248 1.37 0.88 -13.23
N ILE A 249 1.71 1.95 -13.96
CA ILE A 249 1.88 1.92 -15.41
C ILE A 249 3.01 0.96 -15.79
N ILE A 250 4.16 1.02 -15.12
CA ILE A 250 5.31 0.15 -15.37
C ILE A 250 4.90 -1.33 -15.20
N ILE A 251 4.31 -1.69 -14.08
CA ILE A 251 3.90 -3.07 -13.78
C ILE A 251 2.84 -3.55 -14.77
N LYS A 252 1.83 -2.73 -15.05
CA LYS A 252 0.79 -3.06 -16.04
C LYS A 252 1.39 -3.35 -17.41
N LYS A 253 2.32 -2.51 -17.89
CA LYS A 253 2.99 -2.70 -19.17
C LYS A 253 3.89 -3.92 -19.18
N PHE A 254 4.61 -4.19 -18.09
CA PHE A 254 5.44 -5.39 -17.92
C PHE A 254 4.60 -6.67 -17.98
N ILE A 255 3.45 -6.71 -17.30
CA ILE A 255 2.53 -7.84 -17.33
C ILE A 255 1.97 -8.04 -18.73
N LEU A 256 1.50 -6.98 -19.40
CA LEU A 256 0.98 -7.07 -20.76
C LEU A 256 2.06 -7.54 -21.78
N ALA A 257 3.32 -7.22 -21.53
CA ALA A 257 4.46 -7.72 -22.30
C ALA A 257 4.91 -9.14 -21.87
N ARG A 258 4.13 -9.82 -20.99
CA ARG A 258 4.41 -11.18 -20.49
C ARG A 258 5.82 -11.35 -19.91
N GLY A 259 6.24 -10.40 -19.08
CA GLY A 259 7.54 -10.42 -18.43
C GLY A 259 8.71 -10.05 -19.34
N ASN A 260 8.47 -9.45 -20.47
CA ASN A 260 9.50 -8.92 -21.35
C ASN A 260 9.52 -7.39 -21.29
N MET A 261 10.58 -6.80 -21.86
CA MET A 261 10.67 -5.35 -22.01
C MET A 261 9.55 -4.86 -22.93
N PRO A 262 8.69 -3.92 -22.48
CA PRO A 262 7.71 -3.31 -23.35
C PRO A 262 8.37 -2.59 -24.54
N LYS A 263 7.61 -2.40 -25.61
CA LYS A 263 8.07 -1.61 -26.75
C LYS A 263 8.34 -0.17 -26.31
N GLU A 264 9.23 0.51 -27.00
CA GLU A 264 9.74 1.83 -26.61
C GLU A 264 8.66 2.88 -26.34
N ILE A 265 7.62 2.89 -27.12
CA ILE A 265 6.53 3.86 -26.99
C ILE A 265 5.65 3.65 -25.76
N ASP A 266 5.77 2.52 -25.09
CA ASP A 266 4.89 2.12 -24.00
C ASP A 266 5.34 2.64 -22.63
N LEU A 267 6.59 3.05 -22.47
CA LEU A 267 7.14 3.59 -21.23
C LEU A 267 7.56 5.05 -21.43
N PRO A 268 6.98 5.98 -20.64
CA PRO A 268 7.11 7.41 -20.88
C PRO A 268 8.49 7.98 -20.56
N SER A 269 9.24 7.38 -19.61
CA SER A 269 10.53 7.90 -19.17
C SER A 269 11.69 6.91 -19.33
N GLY A 270 12.93 7.42 -19.27
CA GLY A 270 14.14 6.59 -19.24
C GLY A 270 14.24 5.80 -17.92
N LEU A 271 13.73 6.36 -16.84
CA LEU A 271 13.74 5.74 -15.52
C LEU A 271 12.79 4.54 -15.47
N ASP A 272 11.59 4.64 -16.07
CA ASP A 272 10.63 3.54 -16.20
C ASP A 272 11.25 2.34 -16.91
N ARG A 273 12.06 2.62 -17.94
CA ARG A 273 12.78 1.57 -18.68
C ARG A 273 13.85 0.90 -17.82
N LEU A 274 14.56 1.67 -16.99
CA LEU A 274 15.55 1.11 -16.04
C LEU A 274 14.87 0.19 -15.04
N VAL A 275 13.78 0.63 -14.42
CA VAL A 275 12.98 -0.19 -13.51
C VAL A 275 12.48 -1.45 -14.21
N CYS A 276 11.93 -1.32 -15.41
CA CYS A 276 11.47 -2.47 -16.17
C CYS A 276 12.62 -3.44 -16.55
N LYS A 277 13.83 -2.95 -16.84
CA LYS A 277 15.02 -3.79 -17.06
C LYS A 277 15.36 -4.63 -15.84
N GLU A 278 15.25 -4.05 -14.63
CA GLU A 278 15.45 -4.78 -13.37
C GLU A 278 14.45 -5.93 -13.19
N LEU A 279 13.19 -5.69 -13.54
CA LEU A 279 12.16 -6.74 -13.52
C LEU A 279 12.47 -7.84 -14.56
N VAL A 280 12.85 -7.46 -15.78
CA VAL A 280 13.21 -8.41 -16.85
C VAL A 280 14.43 -9.24 -16.46
N ALA A 281 15.44 -8.63 -15.83
CA ALA A 281 16.64 -9.34 -15.37
C ALA A 281 16.30 -10.42 -14.33
N ARG A 282 15.23 -10.21 -13.54
CA ARG A 282 14.78 -11.12 -12.48
C ARG A 282 13.63 -12.04 -12.88
N LYS A 283 13.19 -12.02 -14.12
CA LYS A 283 11.97 -12.73 -14.56
C LYS A 283 11.99 -14.26 -14.35
N LYS A 284 13.17 -14.86 -14.24
CA LYS A 284 13.35 -16.31 -14.03
C LYS A 284 13.34 -16.71 -12.56
N PHE A 285 13.46 -15.76 -11.63
CA PHE A 285 13.46 -16.04 -10.21
C PHE A 285 12.03 -16.20 -9.67
N PRO A 286 11.85 -16.97 -8.59
CA PRO A 286 10.59 -17.06 -7.87
C PRO A 286 10.06 -15.66 -7.51
N ILE A 287 8.74 -15.48 -7.63
CA ILE A 287 8.14 -14.16 -7.39
C ILE A 287 8.37 -13.67 -5.95
N LEU A 288 8.43 -14.58 -4.98
CA LEU A 288 8.70 -14.21 -3.59
C LEU A 288 10.11 -13.64 -3.41
N ASP A 289 11.12 -14.25 -4.04
CA ASP A 289 12.49 -13.76 -4.01
C ASP A 289 12.61 -12.39 -4.70
N VAL A 290 11.89 -12.21 -5.80
CA VAL A 290 11.85 -10.92 -6.51
C VAL A 290 11.23 -9.85 -5.62
N LEU A 291 10.13 -10.15 -4.94
CA LEU A 291 9.47 -9.22 -4.02
C LEU A 291 10.40 -8.79 -2.87
N GLU A 292 11.15 -9.73 -2.30
CA GLU A 292 12.12 -9.40 -1.25
C GLU A 292 13.22 -8.46 -1.76
N VAL A 293 13.77 -8.73 -2.94
CA VAL A 293 14.77 -7.85 -3.56
C VAL A 293 14.19 -6.46 -3.83
N LEU A 294 12.99 -6.37 -4.39
CA LEU A 294 12.33 -5.09 -4.69
C LEU A 294 12.05 -4.28 -3.41
N LYS A 295 11.65 -4.95 -2.34
CA LYS A 295 11.48 -4.31 -1.03
C LYS A 295 12.77 -3.65 -0.56
N ASN A 296 13.89 -4.36 -0.63
CA ASN A 296 15.19 -3.84 -0.24
C ASN A 296 15.65 -2.68 -1.16
N MET A 297 15.34 -2.73 -2.44
CA MET A 297 15.65 -1.64 -3.39
C MET A 297 14.84 -0.37 -3.14
N GLY A 298 13.61 -0.49 -2.63
CA GLY A 298 12.75 0.64 -2.28
C GLY A 298 12.97 1.19 -0.87
N GLN A 299 13.82 0.58 -0.07
CA GLN A 299 14.08 0.96 1.33
C GLN A 299 15.57 0.97 1.66
N PRO A 300 16.41 1.66 0.86
CA PRO A 300 17.85 1.65 1.09
C PRO A 300 18.25 2.25 2.45
N HIS A 301 17.44 3.18 3.00
CA HIS A 301 17.65 3.76 4.31
C HIS A 301 17.61 2.75 5.46
N LEU A 302 16.94 1.60 5.30
CA LEU A 302 16.99 0.51 6.29
C LEU A 302 18.34 -0.19 6.33
N MET A 303 19.18 0.04 5.33
CA MET A 303 20.54 -0.54 5.21
C MET A 303 21.64 0.41 5.68
N TYR A 304 21.31 1.68 6.00
CA TYR A 304 22.28 2.71 6.39
C TYR A 304 22.02 3.25 7.79
N ILE A 305 23.09 3.61 8.49
CA ILE A 305 23.10 4.16 9.85
C ILE A 305 22.44 5.56 9.85
N GLU A 306 21.78 5.93 10.95
CA GLU A 306 20.93 7.12 11.17
C GLU A 306 21.44 8.46 10.62
N GLU A 307 22.74 8.65 10.42
CA GLU A 307 23.33 9.90 9.89
C GLU A 307 23.01 10.16 8.40
N ALA A 308 22.65 9.14 7.63
CA ALA A 308 22.25 9.28 6.22
C ALA A 308 20.79 9.68 6.04
N GLU A 309 19.93 9.42 7.02
CA GLU A 309 18.49 9.68 6.94
C GLU A 309 18.15 11.17 6.83
N ALA A 310 18.86 12.03 7.56
CA ALA A 310 18.58 13.46 7.58
C ALA A 310 18.84 14.19 6.25
N SER A 311 19.72 13.64 5.40
CA SER A 311 20.11 14.28 4.14
C SER A 311 19.22 13.85 2.96
N ILE A 312 18.63 12.67 3.02
CA ILE A 312 17.80 12.11 1.92
C ILE A 312 16.37 12.67 1.98
N THR A 313 15.79 12.76 3.18
CA THR A 313 14.41 13.25 3.37
C THR A 313 14.19 14.73 3.03
N SER A 314 15.23 15.56 3.15
CA SER A 314 15.11 16.99 2.84
C SER A 314 15.18 17.31 1.33
N LYS A 315 15.80 16.44 0.53
CA LYS A 315 16.00 16.67 -0.91
C LYS A 315 14.89 16.09 -1.80
N THR A 316 14.21 15.04 -1.35
CA THR A 316 13.13 14.42 -2.10
C THR A 316 11.90 15.34 -2.30
N LYS A 317 11.73 16.34 -1.44
CA LYS A 317 10.61 17.31 -1.54
C LYS A 317 10.72 18.30 -2.70
N GLU A 318 11.93 18.55 -3.23
CA GLU A 318 12.14 19.63 -4.21
C GLU A 318 12.19 19.19 -5.67
N THR A 319 12.40 17.92 -5.97
CA THR A 319 12.77 17.47 -7.33
C THR A 319 11.76 16.61 -8.07
N MET A 320 10.70 16.12 -7.43
CA MET A 320 9.72 15.29 -8.12
C MET A 320 8.67 16.12 -8.88
N LYS A 321 9.05 16.69 -9.99
CA LYS A 321 8.13 17.17 -11.03
C LYS A 321 7.95 16.08 -12.09
N ILE A 322 7.15 15.08 -11.77
CA ILE A 322 6.73 14.08 -12.76
C ILE A 322 5.54 14.67 -13.54
N ASN A 323 5.86 15.36 -14.61
CA ASN A 323 4.91 16.19 -15.36
C ASN A 323 3.97 15.43 -16.32
N LYS A 324 3.83 14.09 -16.25
CA LYS A 324 3.15 13.34 -17.31
C LYS A 324 2.30 12.16 -16.89
N ILE A 325 1.93 12.05 -15.62
CA ILE A 325 1.07 10.95 -15.18
C ILE A 325 -0.38 11.39 -15.26
N ILE A 326 -1.13 10.68 -16.10
CA ILE A 326 -2.59 10.83 -16.13
C ILE A 326 -3.15 9.94 -15.02
N ALA A 327 -3.38 10.55 -13.87
CA ALA A 327 -4.11 9.90 -12.80
C ALA A 327 -5.61 9.88 -13.13
N PRO A 328 -6.35 8.81 -12.78
CA PRO A 328 -7.80 8.83 -12.88
C PRO A 328 -8.35 9.92 -11.95
N MET A 329 -8.98 10.93 -12.53
CA MET A 329 -9.55 12.05 -11.79
C MET A 329 -10.95 11.68 -11.30
N TYR A 330 -11.06 11.45 -10.01
CA TYR A 330 -12.36 11.37 -9.34
C TYR A 330 -12.53 12.59 -8.43
N ASP A 331 -13.60 13.33 -8.63
CA ASP A 331 -13.99 14.37 -7.68
C ASP A 331 -14.70 13.73 -6.48
N LEU A 332 -14.30 14.13 -5.26
CA LEU A 332 -14.94 13.73 -4.00
C LEU A 332 -16.36 14.30 -3.88
#